data_c7fd79c793d8242f27f3aa43df0c341b
#
_entry.id   c7fd79c793d8242f27f3aa43df0c341b
#
_cell.length_a   1.000
_cell.length_b   1.000
_cell.length_c   1.000
_cell.angle_alpha   90.00
_cell.angle_beta   90.00
_cell.angle_gamma   90.00
#
_symmetry.space_group_name_H-M   'P 1'
#
loop_
_entity.id
_entity.type
_entity.pdbx_description
1 polymer ?
#
loop_
_entity_poly.entity_id
_entity_poly.type
_entity_poly.pdbx_seq_one_letter_code
_entity_poly.pdbx_strand_id
1 'polypeptide(L)'
;YTKGWFGNAKIGGGSTLTPKSDDKLIDDRGLLYNGNAMVTGYTEKDQIILLGNAFNAVEPGSNIAYINYGDSDTGFDNLGGLNSSAQAGLNMNTSRIKGMESTVNINYKNNGKVSHTQSHRTTFQNEGPDILTDGSQDATGRQNTIGGSIEIKAKENRKYYLNLRPSIGYTTED
;
A
#
# COMPACT_ATOMS: atom_id res chain seq x y z
N TYR A 1 -27.67 16.83 -12.99
CA TYR A 1 -26.42 16.15 -12.58
C TYR A 1 -25.35 16.45 -13.61
N THR A 2 -24.24 17.07 -13.19
CA THR A 2 -23.11 17.41 -14.05
C THR A 2 -22.27 16.16 -14.26
N LYS A 3 -22.15 15.73 -15.53
CA LYS A 3 -21.17 14.70 -15.94
C LYS A 3 -19.79 15.35 -15.94
N GLY A 4 -18.79 14.67 -15.41
CA GLY A 4 -17.46 15.25 -15.39
C GLY A 4 -16.40 14.32 -14.84
N TRP A 5 -15.16 14.72 -15.08
CA TRP A 5 -13.97 14.10 -14.52
C TRP A 5 -13.21 15.14 -13.72
N PHE A 6 -12.73 14.75 -12.59
CA PHE A 6 -11.78 15.54 -11.81
C PHE A 6 -10.72 14.62 -11.21
N GLY A 7 -9.60 15.19 -10.90
CA GLY A 7 -8.52 14.44 -10.30
C GLY A 7 -7.45 15.33 -9.73
N ASN A 8 -6.58 14.71 -8.99
CA ASN A 8 -5.36 15.34 -8.50
C ASN A 8 -4.19 14.36 -8.68
N ALA A 9 -3.01 14.93 -8.83
CA ALA A 9 -1.76 14.19 -8.83
C ALA A 9 -0.72 14.99 -8.04
N LYS A 10 0.07 14.28 -7.26
CA LYS A 10 1.22 14.83 -6.54
C LYS A 10 2.42 13.96 -6.84
N ILE A 11 3.52 14.57 -7.21
CA ILE A 11 4.79 13.89 -7.47
C ILE A 11 5.87 14.62 -6.69
N GLY A 12 6.66 13.88 -5.95
CA GLY A 12 7.84 14.35 -5.24
C GLY A 12 9.04 13.47 -5.58
N GLY A 13 10.21 14.08 -5.62
CA GLY A 13 11.46 13.38 -5.83
C GLY A 13 12.57 14.05 -5.04
N GLY A 14 13.56 13.26 -4.67
CA GLY A 14 14.73 13.72 -3.94
C GLY A 14 15.90 12.78 -4.12
N SER A 15 17.03 13.14 -3.58
CA SER A 15 18.18 12.26 -3.48
C SER A 15 18.75 12.33 -2.07
N THR A 16 19.33 11.24 -1.61
CA THR A 16 20.11 11.25 -0.39
C THR A 16 21.43 11.97 -0.67
N LEU A 17 21.64 13.11 0.00
CA LEU A 17 22.91 13.85 -0.05
C LEU A 17 23.93 13.35 1.00
N THR A 18 23.69 12.21 1.62
CA THR A 18 24.61 11.61 2.58
C THR A 18 25.90 11.21 1.85
N PRO A 19 27.08 11.63 2.37
CA PRO A 19 28.33 11.12 1.86
C PRO A 19 28.30 9.59 1.97
N LYS A 20 28.94 8.93 0.98
CA LYS A 20 29.05 7.47 0.96
C LYS A 20 29.32 6.94 2.36
N SER A 21 28.31 6.34 2.93
CA SER A 21 28.39 5.57 4.15
C SER A 21 28.76 4.15 3.75
N ASP A 22 29.57 3.48 4.52
CA ASP A 22 29.81 2.03 4.34
C ASP A 22 28.53 1.20 4.55
N ASP A 23 27.43 1.86 4.82
CA ASP A 23 26.11 1.26 4.96
C ASP A 23 25.47 1.05 3.59
N LYS A 24 25.55 -0.17 3.08
CA LYS A 24 24.97 -0.60 1.80
C LYS A 24 23.50 -0.24 1.62
N LEU A 25 22.75 -0.06 2.71
CA LEU A 25 21.32 0.29 2.67
C LEU A 25 21.08 1.72 2.19
N ILE A 26 22.00 2.61 2.45
CA ILE A 26 21.91 4.02 2.05
C ILE A 26 22.42 4.20 0.63
N ASP A 27 23.43 3.42 0.23
CA ASP A 27 24.10 3.53 -1.08
C ASP A 27 23.20 3.06 -2.26
N ASP A 28 22.28 2.13 -2.02
CA ASP A 28 21.37 1.60 -3.06
C ASP A 28 20.19 2.51 -3.38
N ARG A 29 20.02 3.62 -2.67
CA ARG A 29 18.88 4.54 -2.81
C ARG A 29 19.26 5.93 -3.28
N GLY A 30 19.96 6.01 -4.39
CA GLY A 30 20.31 7.31 -4.99
C GLY A 30 19.11 8.21 -5.30
N LEU A 31 17.94 7.64 -5.60
CA LEU A 31 16.73 8.37 -5.95
C LEU A 31 15.58 8.03 -5.01
N LEU A 32 15.08 9.06 -4.33
CA LEU A 32 13.85 8.98 -3.54
C LEU A 32 12.67 9.49 -4.38
N TYR A 33 11.55 8.79 -4.35
CA TYR A 33 10.35 9.22 -5.04
C TYR A 33 9.11 9.00 -4.19
N ASN A 34 8.13 9.87 -4.40
CA ASN A 34 6.79 9.76 -3.86
C ASN A 34 5.81 10.29 -4.91
N GLY A 35 4.84 9.49 -5.26
CA GLY A 35 3.82 9.89 -6.22
C GLY A 35 2.46 9.36 -5.81
N ASN A 36 1.43 10.18 -5.91
CA ASN A 36 0.06 9.75 -5.81
C ASN A 36 -0.80 10.42 -6.87
N ALA A 37 -1.81 9.72 -7.32
CA ALA A 37 -2.79 10.23 -8.25
C ALA A 37 -4.18 9.67 -7.92
N MET A 38 -5.19 10.49 -8.07
CA MET A 38 -6.59 10.09 -7.99
C MET A 38 -7.34 10.74 -9.14
N VAL A 39 -8.14 9.94 -9.83
CA VAL A 39 -9.04 10.42 -10.89
C VAL A 39 -10.43 9.87 -10.59
N THR A 40 -11.41 10.75 -10.60
CA THR A 40 -12.81 10.40 -10.38
C THR A 40 -13.65 10.87 -11.55
N GLY A 41 -14.44 9.98 -12.10
CA GLY A 41 -15.40 10.25 -13.16
C GLY A 41 -16.83 10.02 -12.68
N TYR A 42 -17.72 10.90 -13.07
CA TYR A 42 -19.15 10.78 -12.79
C TYR A 42 -19.95 10.87 -14.08
N THR A 43 -20.92 10.00 -14.22
CA THR A 43 -22.03 10.10 -15.17
C THR A 43 -23.35 10.06 -14.41
N GLU A 44 -24.46 10.07 -15.09
CA GLU A 44 -25.77 9.95 -14.42
C GLU A 44 -25.96 8.64 -13.66
N LYS A 45 -25.25 7.60 -14.08
CA LYS A 45 -25.46 6.23 -13.58
C LYS A 45 -24.19 5.55 -13.11
N ASP A 46 -23.05 6.16 -13.36
CA ASP A 46 -21.75 5.57 -13.03
C ASP A 46 -20.89 6.54 -12.25
N GLN A 47 -20.12 5.99 -11.34
CA GLN A 47 -19.01 6.63 -10.67
C GLN A 47 -17.80 5.71 -10.82
N ILE A 48 -16.70 6.27 -11.27
CA ILE A 48 -15.43 5.56 -11.41
C ILE A 48 -14.37 6.32 -10.64
N ILE A 49 -13.64 5.63 -9.78
CA ILE A 49 -12.52 6.18 -9.03
C ILE A 49 -11.29 5.34 -9.33
N LEU A 50 -10.26 5.98 -9.85
CA LEU A 50 -8.93 5.41 -10.05
C LEU A 50 -7.98 6.03 -9.04
N LEU A 51 -7.20 5.19 -8.38
CA LEU A 51 -6.21 5.56 -7.39
C LEU A 51 -4.88 4.95 -7.76
N GLY A 52 -3.81 5.69 -7.53
CA GLY A 52 -2.46 5.16 -7.64
C GLY A 52 -1.53 5.88 -6.68
N ASN A 53 -0.66 5.14 -6.03
CA ASN A 53 0.46 5.71 -5.30
C ASN A 53 1.69 4.83 -5.44
N ALA A 54 2.86 5.45 -5.37
CA ALA A 54 4.13 4.75 -5.32
C ALA A 54 5.15 5.60 -4.55
N PHE A 55 5.90 4.96 -3.66
CA PHE A 55 6.96 5.63 -2.92
C PHE A 55 8.06 4.65 -2.50
N ASN A 56 9.26 5.17 -2.32
CA ASN A 56 10.39 4.46 -1.74
C ASN A 56 11.04 5.23 -0.58
N ALA A 57 10.41 6.32 -0.13
CA ALA A 57 10.87 7.11 0.98
C ALA A 57 9.76 7.22 2.02
N VAL A 58 10.12 7.15 3.30
CA VAL A 58 9.20 7.47 4.38
C VAL A 58 9.03 8.98 4.44
N GLU A 59 7.89 9.49 4.04
CA GLU A 59 7.53 10.88 4.23
C GLU A 59 6.85 11.01 5.61
N PRO A 60 7.43 11.72 6.58
CA PRO A 60 6.77 11.98 7.85
C PRO A 60 5.52 12.81 7.58
N GLY A 61 4.35 12.27 7.86
CA GLY A 61 3.09 13.00 7.76
C GLY A 61 2.33 12.86 6.44
N SER A 62 2.70 11.93 5.56
CA SER A 62 1.82 11.58 4.43
C SER A 62 0.59 10.85 4.98
N ASN A 63 -0.51 11.57 5.18
CA ASN A 63 -1.83 10.97 5.33
C ASN A 63 -2.20 10.33 3.99
N ILE A 64 -1.69 9.14 3.74
CA ILE A 64 -2.17 8.30 2.66
C ILE A 64 -3.54 7.83 3.13
N ALA A 65 -4.59 8.32 2.50
CA ALA A 65 -5.93 7.81 2.72
C ALA A 65 -5.92 6.35 2.24
N TYR A 66 -5.74 5.42 3.16
CA TYR A 66 -5.94 4.01 2.91
C TYR A 66 -7.43 3.82 2.67
N ILE A 67 -7.81 3.62 1.44
CA ILE A 67 -9.13 3.12 1.16
C ILE A 67 -9.08 1.61 1.44
N ASN A 68 -9.33 1.24 2.69
CA ASN A 68 -9.52 -0.15 3.08
C ASN A 68 -10.85 -0.64 2.50
N TYR A 69 -10.78 -1.24 1.33
CA TYR A 69 -11.88 -2.05 0.82
C TYR A 69 -11.65 -3.51 1.22
N GLY A 70 -12.17 -3.87 2.38
CA GLY A 70 -12.10 -5.23 2.89
C GLY A 70 -11.10 -5.40 4.03
N ASP A 71 -11.53 -6.19 4.96
CA ASP A 71 -10.95 -6.57 6.22
C ASP A 71 -9.69 -7.46 6.02
N SER A 72 -8.67 -6.88 5.45
CA SER A 72 -7.33 -7.45 5.48
C SER A 72 -6.41 -6.45 6.14
N ASP A 73 -6.34 -6.60 7.45
CA ASP A 73 -5.34 -5.99 8.30
C ASP A 73 -3.95 -6.55 7.92
N THR A 74 -3.44 -6.09 6.81
CA THR A 74 -2.03 -6.27 6.50
C THR A 74 -1.28 -5.15 7.20
N GLY A 75 -1.22 -5.25 8.51
CA GLY A 75 -0.36 -4.44 9.34
C GLY A 75 1.10 -4.64 8.93
N PHE A 76 1.57 -3.81 8.01
CA PHE A 76 2.97 -3.47 8.03
C PHE A 76 3.16 -2.50 9.18
N ASP A 77 3.21 -3.05 10.38
CA ASP A 77 3.68 -2.35 11.54
C ASP A 77 5.03 -1.72 11.23
N ASN A 78 5.28 -0.56 11.81
CA ASN A 78 6.50 0.24 11.80
C ASN A 78 7.74 -0.57 12.28
N LEU A 79 8.04 -1.64 11.57
CA LEU A 79 9.30 -2.35 11.72
C LEU A 79 10.35 -1.51 11.01
N GLY A 80 11.31 -1.00 11.76
CA GLY A 80 12.41 -0.22 11.24
C GLY A 80 12.99 -0.83 9.97
N GLY A 81 13.39 0.00 9.03
CA GLY A 81 13.91 -0.41 7.73
C GLY A 81 13.41 0.49 6.61
N LEU A 82 13.91 0.23 5.42
CA LEU A 82 13.57 0.99 4.24
C LEU A 82 12.40 0.29 3.52
N ASN A 83 11.29 1.00 3.40
CA ASN A 83 10.07 0.48 2.79
C ASN A 83 9.84 1.12 1.42
N SER A 84 9.42 0.32 0.46
CA SER A 84 8.89 0.80 -0.82
C SER A 84 7.48 0.24 -1.00
N SER A 85 6.59 1.04 -1.57
CA SER A 85 5.24 0.58 -1.85
C SER A 85 4.75 1.15 -3.16
N ALA A 86 4.03 0.33 -3.92
CA ALA A 86 3.25 0.77 -5.07
C ALA A 86 1.85 0.18 -4.96
N GLN A 87 0.84 1.00 -5.12
CA GLN A 87 -0.55 0.61 -5.01
C GLN A 87 -1.35 1.19 -6.17
N ALA A 88 -2.30 0.42 -6.67
CA ALA A 88 -3.27 0.88 -7.65
C ALA A 88 -4.65 0.34 -7.28
N GLY A 89 -5.67 1.15 -7.44
CA GLY A 89 -7.05 0.79 -7.12
C GLY A 89 -8.04 1.33 -8.14
N LEU A 90 -9.05 0.52 -8.41
CA LEU A 90 -10.22 0.88 -9.20
C LEU A 90 -11.46 0.61 -8.33
N ASN A 91 -12.28 1.63 -8.17
CA ASN A 91 -13.63 1.50 -7.66
C ASN A 91 -14.60 1.98 -8.73
N MET A 92 -15.58 1.16 -9.05
CA MET A 92 -16.62 1.49 -10.02
C MET A 92 -17.99 1.19 -9.43
N ASN A 93 -18.83 2.21 -9.34
CA ASN A 93 -20.23 2.06 -8.98
C ASN A 93 -21.10 2.30 -10.23
N THR A 94 -22.06 1.44 -10.47
CA THR A 94 -22.99 1.60 -11.59
C THR A 94 -24.42 1.25 -11.20
N SER A 95 -25.36 2.04 -11.67
CA SER A 95 -26.80 1.84 -11.54
C SER A 95 -27.51 1.79 -12.91
N ARG A 96 -26.80 1.30 -13.94
CA ARG A 96 -27.36 1.21 -15.31
C ARG A 96 -28.51 0.24 -15.44
N ILE A 97 -28.51 -0.82 -14.64
CA ILE A 97 -29.59 -1.79 -14.62
C ILE A 97 -30.64 -1.32 -13.63
N LYS A 98 -31.87 -1.18 -14.12
CA LYS A 98 -32.99 -0.72 -13.28
C LYS A 98 -33.22 -1.66 -12.10
N GLY A 99 -33.24 -1.10 -10.90
CA GLY A 99 -33.41 -1.87 -9.66
C GLY A 99 -32.14 -2.58 -9.16
N MET A 100 -30.99 -2.36 -9.82
CA MET A 100 -29.70 -2.91 -9.40
C MET A 100 -28.63 -1.83 -9.25
N GLU A 101 -27.85 -1.97 -8.21
CA GLU A 101 -26.62 -1.22 -8.00
C GLU A 101 -25.47 -2.22 -7.94
N SER A 102 -24.42 -1.95 -8.67
CA SER A 102 -23.21 -2.79 -8.67
C SER A 102 -21.99 -1.96 -8.35
N THR A 103 -21.20 -2.47 -7.43
CA THR A 103 -19.89 -1.90 -7.06
C THR A 103 -18.81 -2.92 -7.40
N VAL A 104 -17.82 -2.51 -8.15
CA VAL A 104 -16.64 -3.31 -8.47
C VAL A 104 -15.43 -2.63 -7.83
N ASN A 105 -14.64 -3.40 -7.09
CA ASN A 105 -13.38 -2.97 -6.52
C ASN A 105 -12.27 -3.88 -7.02
N ILE A 106 -11.18 -3.29 -7.48
CA ILE A 106 -9.96 -4.00 -7.83
C ILE A 106 -8.81 -3.23 -7.19
N ASN A 107 -7.93 -3.95 -6.51
CA ASN A 107 -6.77 -3.39 -5.87
C ASN A 107 -5.52 -4.22 -6.17
N TYR A 108 -4.43 -3.53 -6.36
CA TYR A 108 -3.10 -4.09 -6.46
C TYR A 108 -2.19 -3.38 -5.45
N LYS A 109 -1.36 -4.15 -4.77
CA LYS A 109 -0.39 -3.66 -3.81
C LYS A 109 0.92 -4.44 -3.97
N ASN A 110 2.01 -3.71 -4.10
CA ASN A 110 3.36 -4.23 -4.05
C ASN A 110 4.09 -3.53 -2.90
N ASN A 111 4.62 -4.29 -1.97
CA ASN A 111 5.41 -3.79 -0.86
C ASN A 111 6.78 -4.44 -0.90
N GLY A 112 7.81 -3.65 -0.75
CA GLY A 112 9.19 -4.09 -0.56
C GLY A 112 9.71 -3.59 0.77
N LYS A 113 10.45 -4.42 1.48
CA LYS A 113 11.12 -4.09 2.73
C LYS A 113 12.56 -4.53 2.68
N VAL A 114 13.45 -3.64 3.07
CA VAL A 114 14.88 -3.95 3.30
C VAL A 114 15.23 -3.49 4.70
N SER A 115 15.73 -4.38 5.54
CA SER A 115 16.16 -4.03 6.89
C SER A 115 17.56 -4.56 7.15
N HIS A 116 18.36 -3.74 7.81
CA HIS A 116 19.68 -4.08 8.33
C HIS A 116 19.67 -3.83 9.83
N THR A 117 19.98 -4.84 10.60
CA THR A 117 20.03 -4.76 12.06
C THR A 117 21.44 -5.13 12.51
N GLN A 118 22.06 -4.21 13.23
CA GLN A 118 23.33 -4.46 13.93
C GLN A 118 23.06 -4.55 15.42
N SER A 119 23.62 -5.55 16.06
CA SER A 119 23.54 -5.72 17.50
C SER A 119 24.94 -5.84 18.10
N HIS A 120 25.20 -5.02 19.10
CA HIS A 120 26.41 -5.07 19.92
C HIS A 120 26.02 -5.48 21.33
N ARG A 121 26.59 -6.57 21.81
CA ARG A 121 26.35 -7.05 23.16
C ARG A 121 27.66 -7.21 23.91
N THR A 122 27.77 -6.54 25.04
CA THR A 122 28.88 -6.73 25.99
C THR A 122 28.38 -7.54 27.17
N THR A 123 28.98 -8.67 27.44
CA THR A 123 28.72 -9.50 28.62
C THR A 123 29.87 -9.31 29.58
N PHE A 124 29.62 -8.63 30.70
CA PHE A 124 30.59 -8.41 31.75
C PHE A 124 30.77 -9.72 32.57
N GLN A 125 32.01 -10.11 32.74
CA GLN A 125 32.36 -11.29 33.58
C GLN A 125 32.97 -10.82 34.88
N ASN A 126 32.58 -11.47 35.99
CA ASN A 126 33.17 -11.16 37.33
C ASN A 126 34.64 -11.53 37.42
N GLU A 127 35.05 -12.52 36.67
CA GLU A 127 36.45 -12.97 36.58
C GLU A 127 36.76 -13.31 35.13
N GLY A 128 37.58 -12.49 34.47
CA GLY A 128 38.00 -12.66 33.09
C GLY A 128 37.70 -11.46 32.19
N PRO A 129 38.11 -11.49 30.92
CA PRO A 129 37.81 -10.40 29.98
C PRO A 129 36.35 -10.40 29.62
N ASP A 130 35.78 -9.21 29.39
CA ASP A 130 34.43 -9.03 28.90
C ASP A 130 34.28 -9.68 27.52
N ILE A 131 33.10 -10.29 27.29
CA ILE A 131 32.77 -10.90 26.00
C ILE A 131 32.00 -9.90 25.17
N LEU A 132 32.57 -9.51 24.03
CA LEU A 132 31.93 -8.71 23.02
C LEU A 132 31.33 -9.63 21.98
N THR A 133 30.04 -9.46 21.69
CA THR A 133 29.35 -10.19 20.65
C THR A 133 28.74 -9.17 19.67
N ASP A 134 29.19 -9.23 18.45
CA ASP A 134 28.68 -8.42 17.35
C ASP A 134 27.83 -9.30 16.44
N GLY A 135 26.63 -8.86 16.15
CA GLY A 135 25.71 -9.53 15.22
C GLY A 135 25.22 -8.56 14.15
N SER A 136 25.17 -9.02 12.92
CA SER A 136 24.59 -8.30 11.79
C SER A 136 23.55 -9.20 11.14
N GLN A 137 22.36 -8.64 10.88
CA GLN A 137 21.27 -9.33 10.22
C GLN A 137 20.69 -8.46 9.12
N ASP A 138 20.72 -8.98 7.90
CA ASP A 138 20.06 -8.39 6.74
C ASP A 138 18.78 -9.16 6.42
N ALA A 139 17.70 -8.46 6.19
CA ALA A 139 16.44 -9.05 5.76
C ALA A 139 15.85 -8.24 4.61
N THR A 140 15.46 -8.94 3.56
CA THR A 140 14.74 -8.39 2.43
C THR A 140 13.44 -9.17 2.27
N GLY A 141 12.35 -8.48 1.98
CA GLY A 141 11.07 -9.12 1.71
C GLY A 141 10.30 -8.35 0.66
N ARG A 142 9.58 -9.05 -0.17
CA ARG A 142 8.68 -8.48 -1.16
C ARG A 142 7.33 -9.18 -1.12
N GLN A 143 6.27 -8.38 -1.05
CA GLN A 143 4.91 -8.89 -1.06
C GLN A 143 4.13 -8.25 -2.19
N ASN A 144 3.48 -9.06 -3.00
CA ASN A 144 2.55 -8.63 -4.04
C ASN A 144 1.16 -9.14 -3.70
N THR A 145 0.19 -8.26 -3.69
CA THR A 145 -1.20 -8.60 -3.45
C THR A 145 -2.07 -8.02 -4.56
N ILE A 146 -2.92 -8.85 -5.12
CA ILE A 146 -3.99 -8.43 -6.02
C ILE A 146 -5.30 -8.92 -5.43
N GLY A 147 -6.30 -8.04 -5.39
CA GLY A 147 -7.61 -8.37 -4.88
C GLY A 147 -8.72 -7.75 -5.71
N GLY A 148 -9.88 -8.36 -5.68
CA GLY A 148 -11.06 -7.84 -6.32
C GLY A 148 -12.32 -8.26 -5.59
N SER A 149 -13.33 -7.39 -5.58
CA SER A 149 -14.64 -7.70 -5.06
C SER A 149 -15.72 -7.07 -5.93
N ILE A 150 -16.83 -7.74 -6.01
CA ILE A 150 -18.03 -7.24 -6.69
C ILE A 150 -19.15 -7.26 -5.67
N GLU A 151 -19.83 -6.14 -5.48
CA GLU A 151 -21.04 -6.07 -4.71
C GLU A 151 -22.22 -5.81 -5.65
N ILE A 152 -23.24 -6.64 -5.59
CA ILE A 152 -24.46 -6.51 -6.37
C ILE A 152 -25.63 -6.39 -5.40
N LYS A 153 -26.32 -5.26 -5.42
CA LYS A 153 -27.52 -5.00 -4.65
C LYS A 153 -28.71 -4.92 -5.62
N ALA A 154 -29.65 -5.83 -5.48
CA ALA A 154 -30.89 -5.79 -6.24
C ALA A 154 -32.06 -5.49 -5.33
N LYS A 155 -32.84 -4.47 -5.71
CA LYS A 155 -34.02 -4.01 -4.98
C LYS A 155 -35.19 -3.86 -5.97
N GLU A 156 -35.77 -4.97 -6.33
CA GLU A 156 -36.82 -4.97 -7.35
C GLU A 156 -38.19 -4.57 -6.78
N ASN A 157 -38.44 -4.87 -5.51
CA ASN A 157 -39.64 -4.50 -4.77
C ASN A 157 -39.36 -4.40 -3.27
N ARG A 158 -40.22 -3.72 -2.51
CA ARG A 158 -40.10 -3.66 -1.04
C ARG A 158 -40.11 -5.02 -0.33
N LYS A 159 -40.36 -6.11 -1.06
CA LYS A 159 -40.46 -7.48 -0.51
C LYS A 159 -39.17 -8.30 -0.69
N TYR A 160 -38.31 -7.97 -1.66
CA TYR A 160 -37.11 -8.74 -1.95
C TYR A 160 -35.90 -7.85 -2.01
N TYR A 161 -34.87 -8.25 -1.29
CA TYR A 161 -33.54 -7.62 -1.28
C TYR A 161 -32.49 -8.70 -1.47
N LEU A 162 -31.64 -8.54 -2.47
CA LEU A 162 -30.50 -9.42 -2.73
C LEU A 162 -29.23 -8.60 -2.61
N ASN A 163 -28.28 -9.07 -1.80
CA ASN A 163 -26.95 -8.52 -1.70
C ASN A 163 -25.94 -9.66 -1.87
N LEU A 164 -25.18 -9.63 -2.96
CA LEU A 164 -24.12 -10.59 -3.26
C LEU A 164 -22.78 -9.87 -3.20
N ARG A 165 -21.79 -10.46 -2.51
CA ARG A 165 -20.44 -9.88 -2.35
C ARG A 165 -19.35 -10.94 -2.57
N PRO A 166 -19.17 -11.46 -3.78
CA PRO A 166 -18.02 -12.29 -4.09
C PRO A 166 -16.72 -11.46 -4.03
N SER A 167 -15.67 -12.06 -3.50
CA SER A 167 -14.33 -11.48 -3.48
C SER A 167 -13.29 -12.53 -3.81
N ILE A 168 -12.20 -12.10 -4.41
CA ILE A 168 -11.04 -12.93 -4.72
C ILE A 168 -9.78 -12.13 -4.37
N GLY A 169 -8.78 -12.81 -3.82
CA GLY A 169 -7.48 -12.24 -3.53
C GLY A 169 -6.37 -13.25 -3.78
N TYR A 170 -5.24 -12.76 -4.18
CA TYR A 170 -4.03 -13.55 -4.37
C TYR A 170 -2.83 -12.76 -3.83
N THR A 171 -1.99 -13.41 -3.03
CA THR A 171 -0.79 -12.81 -2.44
C THR A 171 0.41 -13.72 -2.71
N THR A 172 1.51 -13.13 -3.14
CA THR A 172 2.83 -13.78 -3.22
C THR A 172 3.81 -13.06 -2.30
N GLU A 173 4.65 -13.84 -1.64
CA GLU A 173 5.73 -13.36 -0.78
C GLU A 173 7.04 -14.03 -1.22
N ASP A 174 8.11 -13.20 -1.30
CA ASP A 174 9.50 -13.60 -1.60
C ASP A 174 10.43 -13.15 -0.48
#